data_10cffaac648ff8191fdde5fae4df1c27
#
_entry.id   10cffaac648ff8191fdde5fae4df1c27
#
_cell.length_a   1.000
_cell.length_b   1.000
_cell.length_c   1.000
_cell.angle_alpha   90.00
_cell.angle_beta   90.00
_cell.angle_gamma   90.00
#
_symmetry.space_group_name_H-M   'P 1'
#
loop_
_entity.id
_entity.type
_entity.pdbx_description
1 polymer ?
#
loop_
_entity_poly.entity_id
_entity_poly.type
_entity_poly.pdbx_seq_one_letter_code
_entity_poly.pdbx_strand_id
1 'polypeptide(L)'
;QRILWGLFKKLVIADRVGVIISSIWAESTAGLWPWIAVFLYPLQIYTDFSGCMDIVLGAAELFDIHLAENFKNPFFSRTCQEFWQRWHITLGGWARDYVFYPFMKSRWLVSFSRKAKKKFGKRWGKFLPWCVANAVLWFVMGFWHGSVQHIFGVSLWFWTVLFFSELFQPLCQKITTKFEFKTESFGWHLFQSLRTYIIYALGVVFFSASGLKEALIHYAVLLTSLRRPDPWTLFDGTVLSYGATWRDINVLILSVLCLTIADALREKYTYARLWIKEQSFGLRWCIWLFLFVMVLIFGLYGPTYDASSFIYQGF
;
A
#
# COMPACT_ATOMS: atom_id res chain seq x y z
N GLN A 1 -7.13 -6.37 -22.22
CA GLN A 1 -7.18 -5.11 -21.47
C GLN A 1 -6.44 -5.26 -20.14
N ARG A 2 -6.86 -6.23 -19.31
CA ARG A 2 -6.34 -6.41 -17.94
C ARG A 2 -4.84 -6.70 -17.92
N ILE A 3 -4.35 -7.59 -18.77
CA ILE A 3 -2.92 -7.88 -18.93
C ILE A 3 -2.15 -6.60 -19.28
N LEU A 4 -2.65 -5.82 -20.25
CA LEU A 4 -2.01 -4.56 -20.66
C LEU A 4 -1.95 -3.54 -19.53
N TRP A 5 -3.02 -3.44 -18.72
CA TRP A 5 -3.04 -2.59 -17.52
C TRP A 5 -2.02 -3.05 -16.46
N GLY A 6 -1.89 -4.37 -16.28
CA GLY A 6 -0.88 -4.97 -15.40
C GLY A 6 0.54 -4.67 -15.86
N LEU A 7 0.83 -4.85 -17.15
CA LEU A 7 2.12 -4.51 -17.76
C LEU A 7 2.44 -3.02 -17.63
N PHE A 8 1.45 -2.13 -17.84
CA PHE A 8 1.62 -0.70 -17.65
C PHE A 8 2.02 -0.38 -16.21
N LYS A 9 1.33 -0.94 -15.21
CA LYS A 9 1.67 -0.72 -13.79
C LYS A 9 3.07 -1.23 -13.45
N LYS A 10 3.43 -2.43 -13.90
CA LYS A 10 4.74 -3.04 -13.61
C LYS A 10 5.86 -2.33 -14.35
N LEU A 11 5.81 -2.32 -15.67
CA LEU A 11 6.95 -1.93 -16.50
C LEU A 11 7.14 -0.41 -16.62
N VAL A 12 6.05 0.37 -16.52
CA VAL A 12 6.14 1.82 -16.70
C VAL A 12 6.22 2.55 -15.36
N ILE A 13 5.56 2.07 -14.31
CA ILE A 13 5.53 2.75 -13.02
C ILE A 13 6.47 2.08 -12.01
N ALA A 14 6.20 0.81 -11.64
CA ALA A 14 6.86 0.16 -10.52
C ALA A 14 8.38 0.09 -10.68
N ASP A 15 8.85 -0.40 -11.83
CA ASP A 15 10.28 -0.59 -12.09
C ASP A 15 11.02 0.76 -12.14
N ARG A 16 10.39 1.79 -12.72
CA ARG A 16 10.98 3.14 -12.77
C ARG A 16 11.07 3.78 -11.38
N VAL A 17 10.03 3.67 -10.59
CA VAL A 17 10.03 4.13 -9.19
C VAL A 17 11.07 3.37 -8.37
N GLY A 18 11.22 2.06 -8.60
CA GLY A 18 12.20 1.21 -7.93
C GLY A 18 13.64 1.68 -8.10
N VAL A 19 14.02 2.05 -9.33
CA VAL A 19 15.35 2.62 -9.62
C VAL A 19 15.60 3.88 -8.80
N ILE A 20 14.65 4.81 -8.80
CA ILE A 20 14.77 6.07 -8.05
C ILE A 20 14.91 5.81 -6.54
N ILE A 21 14.06 4.94 -5.97
CA ILE A 21 14.08 4.63 -4.53
C ILE A 21 15.40 3.99 -4.13
N SER A 22 15.87 2.98 -4.88
CA SER A 22 17.14 2.30 -4.57
C SER A 22 18.33 3.25 -4.61
N SER A 23 18.40 4.14 -5.60
CA SER A 23 19.45 5.15 -5.71
C SER A 23 19.39 6.17 -4.57
N ILE A 24 18.19 6.63 -4.17
CA ILE A 24 18.04 7.52 -3.02
C ILE A 24 18.58 6.86 -1.74
N TRP A 25 18.24 5.60 -1.47
CA TRP A 25 18.72 4.91 -0.27
C TRP A 25 20.22 4.63 -0.31
N ALA A 26 20.80 4.44 -1.50
CA ALA A 26 22.24 4.23 -1.65
C ALA A 26 23.06 5.52 -1.46
N GLU A 27 22.54 6.67 -1.87
CA GLU A 27 23.32 7.91 -2.01
C GLU A 27 22.92 9.02 -1.03
N SER A 28 21.65 9.04 -0.58
CA SER A 28 21.10 10.17 0.19
C SER A 28 20.93 9.85 1.66
N THR A 29 21.70 10.56 2.51
CA THR A 29 21.55 10.49 3.98
C THR A 29 21.01 11.77 4.59
N ALA A 30 20.71 12.80 3.77
CA ALA A 30 20.29 14.13 4.24
C ALA A 30 19.18 14.71 3.33
N GLY A 31 18.58 15.82 3.77
CA GLY A 31 17.57 16.53 3.03
C GLY A 31 16.19 15.80 3.00
N LEU A 32 15.39 16.13 2.01
CA LEU A 32 14.03 15.58 1.86
C LEU A 32 13.96 14.27 1.04
N TRP A 33 15.05 13.88 0.36
CA TRP A 33 15.04 12.72 -0.54
C TRP A 33 14.73 11.39 0.15
N PRO A 34 15.23 11.08 1.36
CA PRO A 34 14.82 9.87 2.09
C PRO A 34 13.32 9.82 2.35
N TRP A 35 12.68 10.97 2.60
CA TRP A 35 11.22 11.05 2.75
C TRP A 35 10.49 10.82 1.43
N ILE A 36 11.03 11.34 0.31
CA ILE A 36 10.50 11.05 -1.02
C ILE A 36 10.54 9.55 -1.30
N ALA A 37 11.64 8.86 -0.99
CA ALA A 37 11.74 7.41 -1.14
C ALA A 37 10.67 6.67 -0.32
N VAL A 38 10.45 7.07 0.93
CA VAL A 38 9.40 6.49 1.80
C VAL A 38 8.00 6.70 1.21
N PHE A 39 7.71 7.88 0.66
CA PHE A 39 6.38 8.15 0.09
C PHE A 39 6.21 7.57 -1.33
N LEU A 40 7.26 7.29 -2.06
CA LEU A 40 7.19 6.58 -3.34
C LEU A 40 7.07 5.05 -3.18
N TYR A 41 7.60 4.49 -2.09
CA TYR A 41 7.63 3.04 -1.92
C TYR A 41 6.25 2.36 -1.88
N PRO A 42 5.20 2.92 -1.22
CA PRO A 42 3.83 2.40 -1.36
C PRO A 42 3.34 2.33 -2.81
N LEU A 43 3.66 3.33 -3.61
CA LEU A 43 3.31 3.35 -5.02
C LEU A 43 4.03 2.23 -5.78
N GLN A 44 5.32 2.01 -5.52
CA GLN A 44 6.10 0.92 -6.11
C GLN A 44 5.49 -0.43 -5.76
N ILE A 45 5.29 -0.75 -4.47
CA ILE A 45 4.71 -2.03 -4.04
C ILE A 45 3.31 -2.23 -4.66
N TYR A 46 2.48 -1.19 -4.66
CA TYR A 46 1.13 -1.28 -5.20
C TYR A 46 1.14 -1.59 -6.69
N THR A 47 1.92 -0.84 -7.47
CA THR A 47 1.94 -1.00 -8.93
C THR A 47 2.65 -2.28 -9.35
N ASP A 48 3.67 -2.72 -8.60
CA ASP A 48 4.34 -4.00 -8.81
C ASP A 48 3.38 -5.16 -8.55
N PHE A 49 2.86 -5.28 -7.35
CA PHE A 49 2.05 -6.43 -6.96
C PHE A 49 0.67 -6.44 -7.63
N SER A 50 -0.06 -5.31 -7.64
CA SER A 50 -1.34 -5.26 -8.34
C SER A 50 -1.19 -5.40 -9.86
N GLY A 51 -0.04 -4.98 -10.40
CA GLY A 51 0.32 -5.18 -11.82
C GLY A 51 0.42 -6.66 -12.16
N CYS A 52 1.18 -7.42 -11.36
CA CYS A 52 1.27 -8.87 -11.50
C CYS A 52 -0.10 -9.54 -11.37
N MET A 53 -0.86 -9.17 -10.36
CA MET A 53 -2.18 -9.75 -10.17
C MET A 53 -3.10 -9.48 -11.36
N ASP A 54 -3.04 -8.29 -11.97
CA ASP A 54 -3.83 -8.02 -13.18
C ASP A 54 -3.37 -8.82 -14.39
N ILE A 55 -2.06 -9.10 -14.53
CA ILE A 55 -1.55 -10.00 -15.57
C ILE A 55 -2.08 -11.42 -15.36
N VAL A 56 -1.94 -11.95 -14.13
CA VAL A 56 -2.38 -13.31 -13.77
C VAL A 56 -3.90 -13.47 -13.94
N LEU A 57 -4.67 -12.51 -13.40
CA LEU A 57 -6.12 -12.52 -13.51
C LEU A 57 -6.59 -12.38 -14.96
N GLY A 58 -5.92 -11.52 -15.74
CA GLY A 58 -6.23 -11.37 -17.15
C GLY A 58 -5.85 -12.59 -17.98
N ALA A 59 -4.76 -13.29 -17.64
CA ALA A 59 -4.39 -14.56 -18.26
C ALA A 59 -5.40 -15.68 -17.90
N ALA A 60 -5.82 -15.77 -16.64
CA ALA A 60 -6.83 -16.74 -16.20
C ALA A 60 -8.18 -16.52 -16.91
N GLU A 61 -8.59 -15.26 -17.12
CA GLU A 61 -9.81 -14.91 -17.86
C GLU A 61 -9.78 -15.42 -19.33
N LEU A 62 -8.60 -15.61 -19.95
CA LEU A 62 -8.50 -16.20 -21.30
C LEU A 62 -8.88 -17.70 -21.32
N PHE A 63 -8.77 -18.37 -20.18
CA PHE A 63 -9.15 -19.78 -20.00
C PHE A 63 -10.52 -19.92 -19.30
N ASP A 64 -11.30 -18.83 -19.22
CA ASP A 64 -12.59 -18.78 -18.51
C ASP A 64 -12.47 -19.13 -17.01
N ILE A 65 -11.30 -18.88 -16.40
CA ILE A 65 -11.05 -19.09 -14.98
C ILE A 65 -11.19 -17.73 -14.26
N HIS A 66 -12.14 -17.64 -13.34
CA HIS A 66 -12.41 -16.44 -12.56
C HIS A 66 -11.72 -16.53 -11.20
N LEU A 67 -10.62 -15.80 -11.04
CA LEU A 67 -9.90 -15.70 -9.78
C LEU A 67 -10.37 -14.47 -8.97
N ALA A 68 -10.17 -14.52 -7.65
CA ALA A 68 -10.56 -13.43 -6.76
C ALA A 68 -9.68 -12.18 -6.91
N GLU A 69 -10.31 -11.02 -6.81
CA GLU A 69 -9.60 -9.72 -6.78
C GLU A 69 -8.76 -9.58 -5.51
N ASN A 70 -7.52 -9.09 -5.67
CA ASN A 70 -6.62 -8.86 -4.55
C ASN A 70 -6.49 -7.39 -4.14
N PHE A 71 -6.88 -6.45 -5.00
CA PHE A 71 -6.78 -5.02 -4.74
C PHE A 71 -8.05 -4.27 -5.13
N LYS A 72 -8.48 -3.35 -4.24
CA LYS A 72 -9.62 -2.47 -4.48
C LYS A 72 -9.30 -1.05 -4.02
N ASN A 73 -8.53 -0.30 -4.84
CA ASN A 73 -8.17 1.10 -4.60
C ASN A 73 -7.71 1.37 -3.15
N PRO A 74 -6.63 0.73 -2.67
CA PRO A 74 -6.26 0.77 -1.26
C PRO A 74 -5.90 2.18 -0.77
N PHE A 75 -5.40 3.07 -1.64
CA PHE A 75 -5.03 4.43 -1.27
C PHE A 75 -6.21 5.38 -1.07
N PHE A 76 -7.42 4.97 -1.42
CA PHE A 76 -8.66 5.69 -1.08
C PHE A 76 -9.21 5.34 0.30
N SER A 77 -8.56 4.45 1.04
CA SER A 77 -8.98 4.01 2.37
C SER A 77 -8.90 5.13 3.39
N ARG A 78 -9.97 5.32 4.15
CA ARG A 78 -10.08 6.34 5.19
C ARG A 78 -9.51 5.89 6.53
N THR A 79 -9.32 4.58 6.72
CA THR A 79 -8.77 3.98 7.93
C THR A 79 -7.77 2.88 7.59
N CYS A 80 -6.85 2.58 8.52
CA CYS A 80 -5.92 1.46 8.33
C CYS A 80 -6.64 0.11 8.28
N GLN A 81 -7.77 -0.04 8.97
CA GLN A 81 -8.57 -1.25 8.89
C GLN A 81 -9.19 -1.42 7.49
N GLU A 82 -9.76 -0.35 6.93
CA GLU A 82 -10.29 -0.34 5.56
C GLU A 82 -9.18 -0.61 4.54
N PHE A 83 -7.97 -0.05 4.74
CA PHE A 83 -6.82 -0.29 3.87
C PHE A 83 -6.54 -1.79 3.73
N TRP A 84 -6.48 -2.54 4.83
CA TRP A 84 -6.24 -3.98 4.80
C TRP A 84 -7.40 -4.82 4.28
N GLN A 85 -8.60 -4.26 4.18
CA GLN A 85 -9.74 -4.88 3.48
C GLN A 85 -9.66 -4.68 1.95
N ARG A 86 -8.84 -3.73 1.49
CA ARG A 86 -8.65 -3.37 0.09
C ARG A 86 -7.28 -3.78 -0.47
N TRP A 87 -6.35 -4.17 0.39
CA TRP A 87 -4.99 -4.61 0.08
C TRP A 87 -4.84 -6.11 0.31
N HIS A 88 -4.33 -6.85 -0.70
CA HIS A 88 -4.10 -8.30 -0.65
C HIS A 88 -5.30 -9.07 -0.04
N ILE A 89 -6.48 -8.86 -0.61
CA ILE A 89 -7.79 -9.23 -0.07
C ILE A 89 -7.87 -10.72 0.24
N THR A 90 -7.33 -11.58 -0.64
CA THR A 90 -7.38 -13.04 -0.46
C THR A 90 -6.56 -13.50 0.73
N LEU A 91 -5.33 -12.98 0.92
CA LEU A 91 -4.50 -13.28 2.08
C LEU A 91 -5.13 -12.76 3.37
N GLY A 92 -5.64 -11.51 3.36
CA GLY A 92 -6.36 -10.93 4.50
C GLY A 92 -7.60 -11.74 4.87
N GLY A 93 -8.35 -12.21 3.86
CA GLY A 93 -9.50 -13.12 4.06
C GLY A 93 -9.09 -14.44 4.69
N TRP A 94 -8.06 -15.08 4.15
CA TRP A 94 -7.51 -16.33 4.69
C TRP A 94 -7.07 -16.16 6.16
N ALA A 95 -6.26 -15.14 6.45
CA ALA A 95 -5.77 -14.91 7.80
C ALA A 95 -6.92 -14.63 8.80
N ARG A 96 -7.94 -13.88 8.38
CA ARG A 96 -9.14 -13.64 9.18
C ARG A 96 -9.90 -14.92 9.46
N ASP A 97 -10.14 -15.76 8.45
CA ASP A 97 -11.02 -16.92 8.55
C ASP A 97 -10.32 -18.11 9.21
N TYR A 98 -9.01 -18.30 9.01
CA TYR A 98 -8.26 -19.45 9.53
C TYR A 98 -7.39 -19.14 10.75
N VAL A 99 -7.07 -17.86 11.04
CA VAL A 99 -6.27 -17.47 12.21
C VAL A 99 -7.13 -16.69 13.20
N PHE A 100 -7.67 -15.54 12.79
CA PHE A 100 -8.34 -14.61 13.69
C PHE A 100 -9.62 -15.20 14.31
N TYR A 101 -10.57 -15.65 13.49
CA TYR A 101 -11.85 -16.17 14.01
C TYR A 101 -11.71 -17.47 14.81
N PRO A 102 -10.92 -18.49 14.41
CA PRO A 102 -10.71 -19.67 15.23
C PRO A 102 -10.10 -19.33 16.58
N PHE A 103 -9.10 -18.42 16.59
CA PHE A 103 -8.47 -17.99 17.84
C PHE A 103 -9.44 -17.20 18.72
N MET A 104 -10.25 -16.30 18.17
CA MET A 104 -11.32 -15.58 18.89
C MET A 104 -12.34 -16.51 19.55
N LYS A 105 -12.63 -17.66 18.94
CA LYS A 105 -13.56 -18.67 19.44
C LYS A 105 -12.90 -19.66 20.42
N SER A 106 -11.59 -19.60 20.62
CA SER A 106 -10.87 -20.50 21.53
C SER A 106 -11.39 -20.40 22.96
N ARG A 107 -11.41 -21.54 23.68
CA ARG A 107 -11.84 -21.58 25.09
C ARG A 107 -11.03 -20.62 25.97
N TRP A 108 -9.76 -20.51 25.67
CA TRP A 108 -8.84 -19.61 26.39
C TRP A 108 -9.26 -18.14 26.22
N LEU A 109 -9.44 -17.67 24.98
CA LEU A 109 -9.74 -16.27 24.70
C LEU A 109 -11.16 -15.88 25.14
N VAL A 110 -12.13 -16.80 25.04
CA VAL A 110 -13.49 -16.60 25.59
C VAL A 110 -13.45 -16.49 27.13
N SER A 111 -12.64 -17.29 27.81
CA SER A 111 -12.44 -17.19 29.26
C SER A 111 -11.78 -15.86 29.64
N PHE A 112 -10.74 -15.47 28.90
CA PHE A 112 -10.06 -14.17 29.05
C PHE A 112 -11.05 -13.00 28.87
N SER A 113 -11.89 -13.04 27.84
CA SER A 113 -12.94 -12.04 27.59
C SER A 113 -13.89 -11.89 28.78
N ARG A 114 -14.34 -13.01 29.39
CA ARG A 114 -15.21 -13.00 30.55
C ARG A 114 -14.53 -12.37 31.78
N LYS A 115 -13.26 -12.74 32.03
CA LYS A 115 -12.46 -12.17 33.14
C LYS A 115 -12.23 -10.67 32.94
N ALA A 116 -11.85 -10.26 31.73
CA ALA A 116 -11.65 -8.84 31.40
C ALA A 116 -12.94 -8.03 31.54
N LYS A 117 -14.10 -8.58 31.09
CA LYS A 117 -15.40 -7.96 31.25
C LYS A 117 -15.77 -7.78 32.73
N LYS A 118 -15.51 -8.80 33.57
CA LYS A 118 -15.79 -8.74 35.01
C LYS A 118 -14.93 -7.69 35.73
N LYS A 119 -13.62 -7.59 35.35
CA LYS A 119 -12.67 -6.70 36.02
C LYS A 119 -12.70 -5.24 35.51
N PHE A 120 -12.85 -5.04 34.19
CA PHE A 120 -12.68 -3.74 33.54
C PHE A 120 -13.94 -3.24 32.80
N GLY A 121 -15.03 -4.01 32.82
CA GLY A 121 -16.30 -3.66 32.17
C GLY A 121 -16.44 -4.15 30.72
N LYS A 122 -17.64 -3.91 30.16
CA LYS A 122 -18.07 -4.46 28.87
C LYS A 122 -17.15 -4.07 27.68
N ARG A 123 -16.65 -2.84 27.66
CA ARG A 123 -15.76 -2.34 26.61
C ARG A 123 -14.46 -3.15 26.56
N TRP A 124 -13.78 -3.26 27.70
CA TRP A 124 -12.52 -3.96 27.82
C TRP A 124 -12.64 -5.46 27.62
N GLY A 125 -13.79 -6.04 27.98
CA GLY A 125 -14.11 -7.43 27.71
C GLY A 125 -14.20 -7.78 26.22
N LYS A 126 -14.42 -6.78 25.36
CA LYS A 126 -14.40 -6.94 23.89
C LYS A 126 -13.04 -6.55 23.30
N PHE A 127 -12.50 -5.42 23.74
CA PHE A 127 -11.29 -4.81 23.20
C PHE A 127 -10.04 -5.67 23.43
N LEU A 128 -9.80 -6.13 24.68
CA LEU A 128 -8.58 -6.89 25.00
C LEU A 128 -8.46 -8.22 24.23
N PRO A 129 -9.50 -9.07 24.14
CA PRO A 129 -9.43 -10.28 23.33
C PRO A 129 -9.22 -9.97 21.84
N TRP A 130 -9.84 -8.93 21.32
CA TRP A 130 -9.64 -8.48 19.95
C TRP A 130 -8.19 -8.06 19.70
N CYS A 131 -7.58 -7.30 20.64
CA CYS A 131 -6.16 -6.92 20.54
C CYS A 131 -5.23 -8.13 20.49
N VAL A 132 -5.46 -9.13 21.36
CA VAL A 132 -4.65 -10.35 21.41
C VAL A 132 -4.82 -11.15 20.13
N ALA A 133 -6.04 -11.30 19.62
CA ALA A 133 -6.28 -12.02 18.36
C ALA A 133 -5.65 -11.32 17.15
N ASN A 134 -5.69 -9.97 17.12
CA ASN A 134 -4.97 -9.21 16.10
C ASN A 134 -3.45 -9.32 16.22
N ALA A 135 -2.90 -9.38 17.45
CA ALA A 135 -1.46 -9.60 17.65
C ALA A 135 -1.02 -10.95 17.04
N VAL A 136 -1.80 -12.01 17.30
CA VAL A 136 -1.54 -13.34 16.71
C VAL A 136 -1.66 -13.30 15.19
N LEU A 137 -2.70 -12.66 14.65
CA LEU A 137 -2.89 -12.51 13.21
C LEU A 137 -1.69 -11.80 12.56
N TRP A 138 -1.29 -10.66 13.08
CA TRP A 138 -0.16 -9.90 12.55
C TRP A 138 1.17 -10.65 12.69
N PHE A 139 1.38 -11.36 13.78
CA PHE A 139 2.55 -12.22 13.94
C PHE A 139 2.61 -13.30 12.86
N VAL A 140 1.48 -13.98 12.60
CA VAL A 140 1.38 -14.99 11.53
C VAL A 140 1.64 -14.36 10.16
N MET A 141 1.11 -13.15 9.91
CA MET A 141 1.34 -12.42 8.66
C MET A 141 2.82 -12.08 8.47
N GLY A 142 3.50 -11.59 9.51
CA GLY A 142 4.94 -11.31 9.43
C GLY A 142 5.77 -12.56 9.29
N PHE A 143 5.40 -13.64 9.97
CA PHE A 143 6.05 -14.94 9.83
C PHE A 143 5.89 -15.53 8.42
N TRP A 144 4.72 -15.35 7.82
CA TRP A 144 4.46 -15.74 6.43
C TRP A 144 5.40 -15.03 5.45
N HIS A 145 5.77 -13.77 5.70
CA HIS A 145 6.76 -13.03 4.92
C HIS A 145 8.21 -13.48 5.15
N GLY A 146 8.48 -14.35 6.13
CA GLY A 146 9.72 -15.12 6.28
C GLY A 146 10.92 -14.39 6.88
N SER A 147 10.90 -13.06 7.05
CA SER A 147 12.06 -12.30 7.53
C SER A 147 11.84 -11.62 8.88
N VAL A 148 12.94 -11.41 9.62
CA VAL A 148 12.92 -10.84 10.97
C VAL A 148 12.30 -9.44 11.00
N GLN A 149 12.59 -8.58 10.01
CA GLN A 149 12.03 -7.24 9.91
C GLN A 149 10.52 -7.26 9.62
N HIS A 150 10.00 -8.28 8.94
CA HIS A 150 8.57 -8.44 8.74
C HIS A 150 7.87 -8.89 10.04
N ILE A 151 8.47 -9.84 10.77
CA ILE A 151 7.91 -10.36 12.03
C ILE A 151 7.87 -9.26 13.10
N PHE A 152 8.99 -8.56 13.32
CA PHE A 152 9.11 -7.58 14.41
C PHE A 152 8.88 -6.13 13.97
N GLY A 153 9.07 -5.80 12.69
CA GLY A 153 8.84 -4.47 12.17
C GLY A 153 7.42 -4.30 11.64
N VAL A 154 7.12 -4.90 10.51
CA VAL A 154 5.81 -4.73 9.83
C VAL A 154 4.66 -5.15 10.73
N SER A 155 4.75 -6.35 11.34
CA SER A 155 3.68 -6.88 12.19
C SER A 155 3.42 -6.02 13.41
N LEU A 156 4.49 -5.62 14.12
CA LEU A 156 4.36 -4.79 15.31
C LEU A 156 3.83 -3.39 14.97
N TRP A 157 4.29 -2.80 13.85
CA TRP A 157 3.80 -1.51 13.40
C TRP A 157 2.30 -1.51 13.15
N PHE A 158 1.81 -2.41 12.28
CA PHE A 158 0.39 -2.40 11.93
C PHE A 158 -0.52 -2.89 13.06
N TRP A 159 -0.06 -3.84 13.88
CA TRP A 159 -0.78 -4.18 15.11
C TRP A 159 -0.89 -2.97 16.03
N THR A 160 0.18 -2.22 16.27
CA THR A 160 0.20 -1.03 17.11
C THR A 160 -0.74 0.05 16.58
N VAL A 161 -0.70 0.31 15.27
CA VAL A 161 -1.60 1.26 14.62
C VAL A 161 -3.06 0.89 14.80
N LEU A 162 -3.42 -0.38 14.59
CA LEU A 162 -4.79 -0.86 14.78
C LEU A 162 -5.20 -0.82 16.25
N PHE A 163 -4.30 -1.18 17.17
CA PHE A 163 -4.53 -1.09 18.61
C PHE A 163 -4.90 0.34 19.04
N PHE A 164 -4.08 1.32 18.69
CA PHE A 164 -4.33 2.71 19.05
C PHE A 164 -5.53 3.31 18.30
N SER A 165 -5.77 2.91 17.05
CA SER A 165 -6.95 3.32 16.29
C SER A 165 -8.23 2.93 17.01
N GLU A 166 -8.36 1.68 17.47
CA GLU A 166 -9.53 1.19 18.18
C GLU A 166 -9.62 1.76 19.61
N LEU A 167 -8.48 1.92 20.30
CA LEU A 167 -8.42 2.47 21.64
C LEU A 167 -8.93 3.91 21.67
N PHE A 168 -8.48 4.75 20.73
CA PHE A 168 -8.80 6.17 20.66
C PHE A 168 -10.07 6.49 19.84
N GLN A 169 -10.70 5.52 19.21
CA GLN A 169 -11.92 5.73 18.44
C GLN A 169 -12.99 6.53 19.18
N PRO A 170 -13.34 6.23 20.45
CA PRO A 170 -14.37 6.99 21.17
C PRO A 170 -13.95 8.43 21.47
N LEU A 171 -12.65 8.67 21.69
CA LEU A 171 -12.12 10.01 21.89
C LEU A 171 -12.22 10.82 20.58
N CYS A 172 -11.82 10.23 19.46
CA CYS A 172 -11.95 10.85 18.15
C CYS A 172 -13.41 11.19 17.84
N GLN A 173 -14.33 10.28 18.11
CA GLN A 173 -15.77 10.54 17.94
C GLN A 173 -16.26 11.70 18.81
N LYS A 174 -15.86 11.76 20.07
CA LYS A 174 -16.20 12.89 20.96
C LYS A 174 -15.66 14.22 20.42
N ILE A 175 -14.42 14.23 19.93
CA ILE A 175 -13.79 15.44 19.37
C ILE A 175 -14.53 15.87 18.11
N THR A 176 -14.79 14.98 17.16
CA THR A 176 -15.48 15.30 15.91
C THR A 176 -16.89 15.81 16.15
N THR A 177 -17.62 15.22 17.11
CA THR A 177 -18.96 15.69 17.47
C THR A 177 -18.91 17.05 18.20
N LYS A 178 -17.96 17.23 19.14
CA LYS A 178 -17.83 18.47 19.91
C LYS A 178 -17.51 19.69 19.03
N PHE A 179 -16.67 19.49 18.02
CA PHE A 179 -16.24 20.55 17.11
C PHE A 179 -17.03 20.57 15.78
N GLU A 180 -18.12 19.80 15.69
CA GLU A 180 -19.02 19.73 14.55
C GLU A 180 -18.31 19.56 13.19
N PHE A 181 -17.24 18.73 13.16
CA PHE A 181 -16.52 18.47 11.93
C PHE A 181 -17.46 17.87 10.87
N LYS A 182 -17.41 18.44 9.66
CA LYS A 182 -18.14 17.91 8.49
C LYS A 182 -17.48 16.62 7.97
N THR A 183 -17.73 15.50 8.69
CA THR A 183 -17.08 14.20 8.45
C THR A 183 -17.39 13.58 7.08
N GLU A 184 -18.46 14.03 6.42
CA GLU A 184 -18.83 13.59 5.06
C GLU A 184 -18.29 14.51 3.96
N SER A 185 -17.51 15.55 4.31
CA SER A 185 -16.93 16.44 3.31
C SER A 185 -15.78 15.79 2.55
N PHE A 186 -15.59 16.18 1.28
CA PHE A 186 -14.46 15.73 0.47
C PHE A 186 -13.11 16.00 1.15
N GLY A 187 -12.92 17.20 1.74
CA GLY A 187 -11.68 17.54 2.43
C GLY A 187 -11.39 16.64 3.64
N TRP A 188 -12.43 16.23 4.39
CA TRP A 188 -12.27 15.30 5.50
C TRP A 188 -11.88 13.90 5.00
N HIS A 189 -12.51 13.41 3.94
CA HIS A 189 -12.17 12.13 3.34
C HIS A 189 -10.73 12.13 2.78
N LEU A 190 -10.34 13.19 2.09
CA LEU A 190 -8.97 13.36 1.59
C LEU A 190 -7.95 13.34 2.73
N PHE A 191 -8.19 14.10 3.81
CA PHE A 191 -7.35 14.08 5.01
C PHE A 191 -7.21 12.67 5.59
N GLN A 192 -8.32 11.92 5.71
CA GLN A 192 -8.30 10.55 6.22
C GLN A 192 -7.48 9.61 5.33
N SER A 193 -7.63 9.71 4.00
CA SER A 193 -6.88 8.88 3.05
C SER A 193 -5.39 9.23 3.05
N LEU A 194 -5.02 10.51 3.06
CA LEU A 194 -3.63 10.95 3.17
C LEU A 194 -2.99 10.49 4.48
N ARG A 195 -3.68 10.64 5.61
CA ARG A 195 -3.22 10.12 6.89
C ARG A 195 -2.98 8.62 6.84
N THR A 196 -3.91 7.86 6.27
CA THR A 196 -3.80 6.40 6.15
C THR A 196 -2.62 6.02 5.24
N TYR A 197 -2.43 6.74 4.14
CA TYR A 197 -1.28 6.58 3.25
C TYR A 197 0.05 6.83 3.97
N ILE A 198 0.17 7.92 4.73
CA ILE A 198 1.38 8.25 5.50
C ILE A 198 1.69 7.16 6.53
N ILE A 199 0.68 6.68 7.28
CA ILE A 199 0.86 5.60 8.25
C ILE A 199 1.33 4.32 7.56
N TYR A 200 0.77 4.00 6.40
CA TYR A 200 1.18 2.84 5.60
C TYR A 200 2.61 3.02 5.09
N ALA A 201 2.94 4.19 4.51
CA ALA A 201 4.26 4.49 3.99
C ALA A 201 5.35 4.33 5.06
N LEU A 202 5.11 4.84 6.25
CA LEU A 202 6.04 4.65 7.37
C LEU A 202 6.18 3.17 7.76
N GLY A 203 5.11 2.39 7.78
CA GLY A 203 5.17 0.97 8.13
C GLY A 203 5.93 0.12 7.13
N VAL A 204 5.82 0.42 5.83
CA VAL A 204 6.48 -0.36 4.78
C VAL A 204 7.96 -0.03 4.58
N VAL A 205 8.53 0.91 5.34
CA VAL A 205 10.00 1.08 5.44
C VAL A 205 10.67 -0.23 5.88
N PHE A 206 10.03 -1.00 6.77
CA PHE A 206 10.53 -2.34 7.13
C PHE A 206 10.54 -3.32 5.95
N PHE A 207 9.69 -3.11 4.97
CA PHE A 207 9.63 -3.93 3.76
C PHE A 207 10.73 -3.59 2.75
N SER A 208 11.16 -2.32 2.70
CA SER A 208 12.18 -1.84 1.75
C SER A 208 13.60 -2.26 2.14
N ALA A 209 13.81 -2.71 3.38
CA ALA A 209 15.12 -3.03 3.92
C ALA A 209 15.42 -4.53 3.80
N SER A 210 16.70 -4.88 3.62
CA SER A 210 17.17 -6.28 3.58
C SER A 210 17.19 -6.95 4.96
N GLY A 211 17.05 -6.17 6.04
CA GLY A 211 17.02 -6.68 7.40
C GLY A 211 16.59 -5.64 8.44
N LEU A 212 16.34 -6.09 9.67
CA LEU A 212 15.88 -5.21 10.75
C LEU A 212 16.87 -4.08 11.07
N LYS A 213 18.18 -4.35 11.02
CA LYS A 213 19.22 -3.34 11.26
C LYS A 213 19.16 -2.22 10.22
N GLU A 214 19.05 -2.58 8.96
CA GLU A 214 18.95 -1.60 7.86
C GLU A 214 17.65 -0.79 7.95
N ALA A 215 16.52 -1.43 8.26
CA ALA A 215 15.27 -0.72 8.50
C ALA A 215 15.39 0.34 9.61
N LEU A 216 16.07 0.00 10.72
CA LEU A 216 16.32 0.95 11.80
C LEU A 216 17.27 2.09 11.38
N ILE A 217 18.25 1.81 10.51
CA ILE A 217 19.11 2.84 9.91
C ILE A 217 18.25 3.77 9.03
N HIS A 218 17.35 3.25 8.20
CA HIS A 218 16.43 4.08 7.41
C HIS A 218 15.60 5.02 8.29
N TYR A 219 15.05 4.56 9.41
CA TYR A 219 14.34 5.44 10.35
C TYR A 219 15.27 6.47 10.99
N ALA A 220 16.50 6.12 11.34
CA ALA A 220 17.47 7.07 11.86
C ALA A 220 17.81 8.15 10.81
N VAL A 221 17.99 7.76 9.54
CA VAL A 221 18.19 8.69 8.41
C VAL A 221 16.97 9.62 8.26
N LEU A 222 15.76 9.10 8.30
CA LEU A 222 14.55 9.92 8.21
C LEU A 222 14.48 10.99 9.31
N LEU A 223 14.79 10.61 10.55
CA LEU A 223 14.77 11.56 11.68
C LEU A 223 15.90 12.61 11.60
N THR A 224 17.09 12.19 11.16
CA THR A 224 18.24 13.09 11.06
C THR A 224 18.20 14.00 9.84
N SER A 225 17.62 13.54 8.73
CA SER A 225 17.51 14.29 7.48
C SER A 225 16.65 15.56 7.63
N LEU A 226 15.68 15.56 8.56
CA LEU A 226 14.85 16.74 8.86
C LEU A 226 15.62 17.88 9.57
N ARG A 227 16.85 17.63 10.07
CA ARG A 227 17.67 18.69 10.68
C ARG A 227 18.18 19.70 9.63
N ARG A 228 18.31 19.27 8.38
CA ARG A 228 18.70 20.09 7.23
C ARG A 228 17.85 19.72 6.02
N PRO A 229 16.58 20.18 5.97
CA PRO A 229 15.61 19.67 5.01
C PRO A 229 15.89 20.05 3.56
N ASP A 230 16.68 21.05 3.29
CA ASP A 230 17.02 21.61 1.98
C ASP A 230 15.98 21.35 0.86
N PRO A 231 14.86 22.09 0.85
CA PRO A 231 13.78 21.85 -0.11
C PRO A 231 14.14 22.23 -1.55
N TRP A 232 15.21 23.01 -1.76
CA TRP A 232 15.65 23.44 -3.08
C TRP A 232 16.15 22.29 -3.93
N THR A 233 16.72 21.25 -3.30
CA THR A 233 17.17 20.04 -4.00
C THR A 233 16.04 19.27 -4.71
N LEU A 234 14.78 19.56 -4.41
CA LEU A 234 13.64 19.01 -5.15
C LEU A 234 13.45 19.66 -6.54
N PHE A 235 14.04 20.84 -6.75
CA PHE A 235 13.81 21.65 -7.96
C PHE A 235 15.10 21.94 -8.76
N ASP A 236 16.28 21.67 -8.22
CA ASP A 236 17.58 21.97 -8.82
C ASP A 236 18.09 20.88 -9.79
N GLY A 237 17.33 19.82 -9.98
CA GLY A 237 17.70 18.68 -10.82
C GLY A 237 18.42 17.56 -10.08
N THR A 238 18.57 17.61 -8.76
CA THR A 238 19.16 16.53 -7.94
C THR A 238 18.50 15.16 -8.22
N VAL A 239 17.21 15.14 -8.57
CA VAL A 239 16.52 13.89 -8.96
C VAL A 239 17.23 13.13 -10.09
N LEU A 240 17.97 13.82 -10.94
CA LEU A 240 18.69 13.20 -12.06
C LEU A 240 19.90 12.38 -11.59
N SER A 241 20.49 12.71 -10.43
CA SER A 241 21.57 11.92 -9.83
C SER A 241 21.08 10.55 -9.35
N TYR A 242 19.77 10.39 -9.11
CA TYR A 242 19.18 9.12 -8.67
C TYR A 242 18.75 8.21 -9.84
N GLY A 243 19.47 8.24 -10.95
CA GLY A 243 19.27 7.34 -12.08
C GLY A 243 18.03 7.62 -12.93
N ALA A 244 17.38 8.77 -12.74
CA ALA A 244 16.26 9.20 -13.55
C ALA A 244 16.67 10.28 -14.56
N THR A 245 15.99 10.33 -15.71
CA THR A 245 16.06 11.44 -16.66
C THR A 245 14.80 12.30 -16.56
N TRP A 246 14.82 13.52 -17.12
CA TRP A 246 13.60 14.34 -17.23
C TRP A 246 12.47 13.63 -17.97
N ARG A 247 12.82 12.77 -18.94
CA ARG A 247 11.85 11.91 -19.62
C ARG A 247 11.19 10.94 -18.64
N ASP A 248 11.97 10.30 -17.77
CA ASP A 248 11.46 9.35 -16.78
C ASP A 248 10.51 10.02 -15.79
N ILE A 249 10.86 11.21 -15.33
CA ILE A 249 10.02 12.00 -14.43
C ILE A 249 8.68 12.35 -15.09
N ASN A 250 8.70 12.86 -16.33
CA ASN A 250 7.48 13.21 -17.06
C ASN A 250 6.60 11.98 -17.33
N VAL A 251 7.21 10.85 -17.72
CA VAL A 251 6.49 9.58 -17.91
C VAL A 251 5.87 9.12 -16.59
N LEU A 252 6.61 9.21 -15.48
CA LEU A 252 6.10 8.83 -14.17
C LEU A 252 4.93 9.69 -13.74
N ILE A 253 5.03 11.02 -13.87
CA ILE A 253 3.94 11.94 -13.52
C ILE A 253 2.68 11.62 -14.33
N LEU A 254 2.81 11.46 -15.66
CA LEU A 254 1.68 11.12 -16.53
C LEU A 254 1.08 9.77 -16.16
N SER A 255 1.91 8.79 -15.87
CA SER A 255 1.48 7.43 -15.54
C SER A 255 0.77 7.37 -14.18
N VAL A 256 1.27 8.09 -13.17
CA VAL A 256 0.63 8.20 -11.85
C VAL A 256 -0.71 8.94 -11.96
N LEU A 257 -0.80 9.97 -12.79
CA LEU A 257 -2.06 10.65 -13.07
C LEU A 257 -3.07 9.69 -13.72
N CYS A 258 -2.64 8.93 -14.73
CA CYS A 258 -3.47 7.90 -15.38
C CYS A 258 -3.95 6.84 -14.37
N LEU A 259 -3.06 6.35 -13.51
CA LEU A 259 -3.40 5.40 -12.44
C LEU A 259 -4.43 6.00 -11.47
N THR A 260 -4.22 7.23 -11.02
CA THR A 260 -5.12 7.93 -10.09
C THR A 260 -6.52 8.12 -10.69
N ILE A 261 -6.60 8.50 -11.97
CA ILE A 261 -7.88 8.62 -12.69
C ILE A 261 -8.57 7.26 -12.80
N ALA A 262 -7.83 6.20 -13.16
CA ALA A 262 -8.38 4.85 -13.26
C ALA A 262 -8.90 4.34 -11.92
N ASP A 263 -8.17 4.57 -10.83
CA ASP A 263 -8.58 4.19 -9.47
C ASP A 263 -9.80 5.02 -8.99
N ALA A 264 -9.86 6.31 -9.33
CA ALA A 264 -11.04 7.16 -9.03
C ALA A 264 -12.28 6.70 -9.81
N LEU A 265 -12.13 6.32 -11.08
CA LEU A 265 -13.21 5.73 -11.88
C LEU A 265 -13.67 4.39 -11.28
N ARG A 266 -12.73 3.57 -10.84
CA ARG A 266 -13.05 2.29 -10.19
C ARG A 266 -13.79 2.48 -8.86
N GLU A 267 -13.47 3.51 -8.08
CA GLU A 267 -14.19 3.83 -6.84
C GLU A 267 -15.65 4.21 -7.12
N LYS A 268 -15.89 4.93 -8.22
CA LYS A 268 -17.24 5.37 -8.61
C LYS A 268 -18.06 4.29 -9.33
N TYR A 269 -17.43 3.50 -10.21
CA TYR A 269 -18.11 2.58 -11.13
C TYR A 269 -17.85 1.09 -10.83
N THR A 270 -17.27 0.75 -9.70
CA THR A 270 -16.88 -0.60 -9.28
C THR A 270 -15.80 -1.24 -10.16
N TYR A 271 -15.87 -1.08 -11.49
CA TYR A 271 -14.85 -1.52 -12.45
C TYR A 271 -14.62 -0.49 -13.54
N ALA A 272 -13.43 0.09 -13.64
CA ALA A 272 -13.06 1.02 -14.72
C ALA A 272 -13.26 0.38 -16.11
N ARG A 273 -13.05 -0.94 -16.24
CA ARG A 273 -13.29 -1.68 -17.49
C ARG A 273 -14.76 -1.67 -17.95
N LEU A 274 -15.72 -1.62 -17.02
CA LEU A 274 -17.14 -1.50 -17.38
C LEU A 274 -17.43 -0.10 -17.92
N TRP A 275 -16.90 0.92 -17.27
CA TRP A 275 -16.98 2.29 -17.78
C TRP A 275 -16.38 2.41 -19.18
N ILE A 276 -15.20 1.83 -19.44
CA ILE A 276 -14.57 1.80 -20.77
C ILE A 276 -15.49 1.08 -21.80
N LYS A 277 -16.16 0.01 -21.41
CA LYS A 277 -17.08 -0.74 -22.29
C LYS A 277 -18.25 0.12 -22.79
N GLU A 278 -18.74 1.03 -21.94
CA GLU A 278 -19.86 1.94 -22.24
C GLU A 278 -19.46 3.11 -23.14
N GLN A 279 -18.15 3.36 -23.33
CA GLN A 279 -17.67 4.45 -24.15
C GLN A 279 -17.79 4.17 -25.65
N SER A 280 -17.75 5.24 -26.45
CA SER A 280 -17.72 5.13 -27.92
C SER A 280 -16.55 4.27 -28.39
N PHE A 281 -16.71 3.61 -29.53
CA PHE A 281 -15.67 2.77 -30.15
C PHE A 281 -14.33 3.51 -30.26
N GLY A 282 -14.34 4.77 -30.74
CA GLY A 282 -13.13 5.57 -30.92
C GLY A 282 -12.41 5.81 -29.59
N LEU A 283 -13.14 6.23 -28.52
CA LEU A 283 -12.53 6.48 -27.21
C LEU A 283 -11.93 5.22 -26.59
N ARG A 284 -12.61 4.06 -26.73
CA ARG A 284 -12.07 2.77 -26.27
C ARG A 284 -10.74 2.43 -26.94
N TRP A 285 -10.67 2.60 -28.25
CA TRP A 285 -9.43 2.33 -29.00
C TRP A 285 -8.32 3.32 -28.66
N CYS A 286 -8.65 4.61 -28.46
CA CYS A 286 -7.68 5.59 -28.02
C CYS A 286 -7.07 5.20 -26.65
N ILE A 287 -7.88 4.77 -25.68
CA ILE A 287 -7.39 4.32 -24.36
C ILE A 287 -6.48 3.11 -24.49
N TRP A 288 -6.85 2.10 -25.29
CA TRP A 288 -6.04 0.89 -25.44
C TRP A 288 -4.75 1.14 -26.22
N LEU A 289 -4.79 1.91 -27.28
CA LEU A 289 -3.60 2.30 -28.03
C LEU A 289 -2.67 3.13 -27.19
N PHE A 290 -3.21 4.07 -26.39
CA PHE A 290 -2.42 4.85 -25.45
C PHE A 290 -1.67 3.96 -24.45
N LEU A 291 -2.35 3.04 -23.78
CA LEU A 291 -1.71 2.10 -22.85
C LEU A 291 -0.69 1.20 -23.55
N PHE A 292 -1.02 0.70 -24.74
CA PHE A 292 -0.12 -0.14 -25.53
C PHE A 292 1.16 0.62 -25.90
N VAL A 293 1.02 1.84 -26.39
CA VAL A 293 2.15 2.72 -26.73
C VAL A 293 2.97 3.07 -25.48
N MET A 294 2.32 3.37 -24.36
CA MET A 294 3.00 3.62 -23.09
C MET A 294 3.84 2.43 -22.64
N VAL A 295 3.32 1.21 -22.75
CA VAL A 295 4.10 0.00 -22.42
C VAL A 295 5.24 -0.20 -23.40
N LEU A 296 5.00 -0.12 -24.73
CA LEU A 296 6.04 -0.37 -25.74
C LEU A 296 7.19 0.64 -25.71
N ILE A 297 6.88 1.92 -25.55
CA ILE A 297 7.90 3.00 -25.65
C ILE A 297 8.55 3.28 -24.30
N PHE A 298 7.78 3.18 -23.21
CA PHE A 298 8.21 3.61 -21.90
C PHE A 298 8.35 2.49 -20.87
N GLY A 299 8.02 1.24 -21.24
CA GLY A 299 8.29 0.10 -20.36
C GLY A 299 9.80 -0.11 -20.18
N LEU A 300 10.22 -0.50 -18.99
CA LEU A 300 11.59 -0.95 -18.72
C LEU A 300 11.68 -2.44 -19.03
N TYR A 301 12.43 -2.81 -20.04
CA TYR A 301 12.69 -4.18 -20.47
C TYR A 301 13.95 -4.22 -21.33
N GLY A 302 14.44 -5.41 -21.64
CA GLY A 302 15.63 -5.60 -22.48
C GLY A 302 16.66 -6.52 -21.82
N PRO A 303 17.89 -6.64 -22.37
CA PRO A 303 18.90 -7.58 -21.89
C PRO A 303 19.38 -7.35 -20.44
N THR A 304 19.24 -6.11 -19.94
CA THR A 304 19.62 -5.72 -18.59
C THR A 304 18.43 -5.77 -17.61
N TYR A 305 17.22 -6.08 -18.08
CA TYR A 305 16.03 -6.19 -17.24
C TYR A 305 16.07 -7.50 -16.48
N ASP A 306 16.09 -7.42 -15.18
CA ASP A 306 15.97 -8.57 -14.30
C ASP A 306 14.50 -8.88 -14.03
N ALA A 307 13.96 -9.88 -14.74
CA ALA A 307 12.59 -10.35 -14.52
C ALA A 307 12.38 -10.93 -13.12
N SER A 308 13.47 -11.27 -12.41
CA SER A 308 13.42 -11.74 -11.03
C SER A 308 13.26 -10.62 -9.99
N SER A 309 13.33 -9.35 -10.40
CA SER A 309 13.19 -8.18 -9.53
C SER A 309 11.75 -7.93 -9.02
N PHE A 310 10.94 -8.96 -8.99
CA PHE A 310 9.59 -8.92 -8.44
C PHE A 310 9.65 -8.80 -6.91
N ILE A 311 9.02 -7.78 -6.32
CA ILE A 311 9.05 -7.55 -4.85
C ILE A 311 8.58 -8.79 -4.05
N TYR A 312 7.72 -9.61 -4.65
CA TYR A 312 7.16 -10.82 -4.02
C TYR A 312 7.79 -12.15 -4.48
N GLN A 313 8.91 -12.13 -5.20
CA GLN A 313 9.55 -13.37 -5.68
C GLN A 313 10.36 -14.11 -4.62
N GLY A 314 10.58 -13.51 -3.46
CA GLY A 314 11.33 -14.08 -2.35
C GLY A 314 10.51 -14.81 -1.28
N PHE A 315 9.21 -15.07 -1.53
CA PHE A 315 8.28 -15.65 -0.55
C PHE A 315 7.78 -17.01 -1.00
#